data_469fc3dbf601d148f4f3e8be048230c1
#
_entry.id   469fc3dbf601d148f4f3e8be048230c1
#
_cell.length_a   1.000
_cell.length_b   1.000
_cell.length_c   1.000
_cell.angle_alpha   90.00
_cell.angle_beta   90.00
_cell.angle_gamma   90.00
#
_symmetry.space_group_name_H-M   'P 1'
#
loop_
_entity.id
_entity.type
_entity.pdbx_description
1 polymer ?
#
loop_
_entity_poly.entity_id
_entity_poly.type
_entity_poly.pdbx_seq_one_letter_code
_entity_poly.pdbx_strand_id
1 'polypeptide(L)'
;MTDEAPARGRYPQPARRVDDADDRLAPDDAAALAAAEIATRTGVPAHRVAVVLGSGWAPAAGELGTPATTIPMAELPAFSPPSAAGHGGSVLSVPIGGSDERMLILLGRIHAYEGHDLRHVVHPVRTACAAGARTIILTNAAGGLREDYAVGQPVLISDHLNLTARSPLVGAQXPAGVADPG
;
A
#
# COMPACT_ATOMS: atom_id res chain seq x y z
N MET A 1 5.61 -3.11 49.81
CA MET A 1 5.03 -2.55 48.55
C MET A 1 5.97 -2.90 47.44
N THR A 2 5.71 -3.99 46.73
CA THR A 2 6.52 -4.42 45.59
C THR A 2 6.00 -3.73 44.35
N ASP A 3 6.83 -2.86 43.83
CA ASP A 3 6.58 -2.14 42.57
C ASP A 3 6.78 -3.13 41.41
N GLU A 4 5.70 -3.76 40.99
CA GLU A 4 5.72 -4.71 39.89
C GLU A 4 5.55 -3.91 38.59
N ALA A 5 6.64 -3.72 37.85
CA ALA A 5 6.61 -3.04 36.57
C ALA A 5 5.64 -3.74 35.61
N PRO A 6 4.82 -3.01 34.87
CA PRO A 6 3.86 -3.62 33.94
C PRO A 6 4.61 -4.47 32.89
N ALA A 7 4.12 -5.69 32.69
CA ALA A 7 4.67 -6.59 31.69
C ALA A 7 4.64 -5.91 30.30
N ARG A 8 5.80 -5.79 29.68
CA ARG A 8 5.91 -5.26 28.32
C ARG A 8 5.09 -6.17 27.39
N GLY A 9 4.03 -5.62 26.85
CA GLY A 9 3.18 -6.35 25.91
C GLY A 9 4.03 -6.90 24.77
N ARG A 10 3.97 -8.21 24.56
CA ARG A 10 4.61 -8.82 23.40
C ARG A 10 3.85 -8.36 22.15
N TYR A 11 4.55 -7.66 21.26
CA TYR A 11 3.97 -7.39 19.95
C TYR A 11 3.58 -8.73 19.30
N PRO A 12 2.39 -8.84 18.76
CA PRO A 12 2.01 -10.06 18.07
C PRO A 12 3.00 -10.35 16.95
N GLN A 13 3.46 -11.60 16.88
CA GLN A 13 4.34 -12.02 15.79
C GLN A 13 3.58 -11.90 14.46
N PRO A 14 4.24 -11.47 13.39
CA PRO A 14 3.57 -11.32 12.11
C PRO A 14 2.96 -12.65 11.66
N ALA A 15 1.69 -12.59 11.28
CA ALA A 15 0.98 -13.74 10.76
C ALA A 15 1.47 -14.02 9.33
N ARG A 16 1.99 -15.21 9.13
CA ARG A 16 2.40 -15.80 7.86
C ARG A 16 3.47 -15.02 7.07
N ARG A 17 4.61 -15.66 6.92
CA ARG A 17 5.66 -15.19 6.00
C ARG A 17 5.12 -15.29 4.56
N VAL A 18 5.44 -14.29 3.77
CA VAL A 18 5.36 -14.38 2.30
C VAL A 18 6.13 -15.64 1.89
N ASP A 19 5.63 -16.39 0.93
CA ASP A 19 6.31 -17.60 0.49
C ASP A 19 7.76 -17.30 0.10
N ASP A 20 8.69 -18.12 0.57
CA ASP A 20 10.13 -17.94 0.34
C ASP A 20 10.49 -17.78 -1.15
N ALA A 21 9.63 -18.21 -2.06
CA ALA A 21 9.83 -18.06 -3.50
C ALA A 21 9.68 -16.59 -3.94
N ASP A 22 8.72 -15.87 -3.37
CA ASP A 22 8.49 -14.45 -3.70
C ASP A 22 9.62 -13.56 -3.16
N ASP A 23 10.24 -13.94 -2.05
CA ASP A 23 11.38 -13.22 -1.46
C ASP A 23 12.65 -13.27 -2.32
N ARG A 24 12.72 -14.21 -3.27
CA ARG A 24 13.86 -14.34 -4.17
C ARG A 24 13.79 -13.43 -5.39
N LEU A 25 12.60 -12.90 -5.68
CA LEU A 25 12.41 -11.99 -6.81
C LEU A 25 12.94 -10.60 -6.47
N ALA A 26 13.50 -9.94 -7.46
CA ALA A 26 13.78 -8.50 -7.32
C ALA A 26 12.44 -7.78 -7.12
N PRO A 27 12.40 -6.71 -6.30
CA PRO A 27 11.12 -6.04 -5.99
C PRO A 27 10.33 -5.57 -7.22
N ASP A 28 11.03 -5.15 -8.27
CA ASP A 28 10.37 -4.68 -9.49
C ASP A 28 9.82 -5.84 -10.32
N ASP A 29 10.51 -7.00 -10.32
CA ASP A 29 10.02 -8.21 -11.00
C ASP A 29 8.75 -8.72 -10.29
N ALA A 30 8.75 -8.74 -8.96
CA ALA A 30 7.58 -9.13 -8.18
C ALA A 30 6.39 -8.20 -8.47
N ALA A 31 6.65 -6.89 -8.56
CA ALA A 31 5.63 -5.89 -8.87
C ALA A 31 5.08 -6.07 -10.30
N ALA A 32 5.96 -6.37 -11.25
CA ALA A 32 5.55 -6.63 -12.64
C ALA A 32 4.67 -7.87 -12.75
N LEU A 33 4.99 -8.94 -12.01
CA LEU A 33 4.15 -10.15 -11.98
C LEU A 33 2.77 -9.85 -11.39
N ALA A 34 2.71 -9.10 -10.30
CA ALA A 34 1.45 -8.73 -9.69
C ALA A 34 0.61 -7.83 -10.62
N ALA A 35 1.26 -6.89 -11.31
CA ALA A 35 0.59 -6.02 -12.29
C ALA A 35 0.03 -6.81 -13.46
N ALA A 36 0.77 -7.80 -13.96
CA ALA A 36 0.32 -8.68 -15.03
C ALA A 36 -0.91 -9.49 -14.60
N GLU A 37 -0.92 -10.00 -13.37
CA GLU A 37 -2.07 -10.72 -12.82
C GLU A 37 -3.29 -9.79 -12.70
N ILE A 38 -3.08 -8.56 -12.24
CA ILE A 38 -4.15 -7.55 -12.17
C ILE A 38 -4.71 -7.29 -13.58
N ALA A 39 -3.84 -7.09 -14.57
CA ALA A 39 -4.29 -6.86 -15.96
C ALA A 39 -5.10 -8.04 -16.48
N THR A 40 -4.66 -9.27 -16.20
CA THR A 40 -5.35 -10.48 -16.61
C THR A 40 -6.76 -10.56 -15.99
N ARG A 41 -6.86 -10.33 -14.69
CA ARG A 41 -8.14 -10.46 -13.97
C ARG A 41 -9.12 -9.33 -14.27
N THR A 42 -8.61 -8.15 -14.53
CA THR A 42 -9.46 -6.97 -14.79
C THR A 42 -9.81 -6.81 -16.28
N GLY A 43 -9.01 -7.41 -17.17
CA GLY A 43 -9.11 -7.17 -18.60
C GLY A 43 -8.62 -5.77 -19.01
N VAL A 44 -7.92 -5.07 -18.10
CA VAL A 44 -7.49 -3.67 -18.29
C VAL A 44 -5.96 -3.63 -18.28
N PRO A 45 -5.33 -3.26 -19.41
CA PRO A 45 -3.87 -3.30 -19.50
C PRO A 45 -3.16 -2.25 -18.66
N ALA A 46 -3.82 -1.16 -18.29
CA ALA A 46 -3.20 -0.13 -17.47
C ALA A 46 -4.23 0.66 -16.65
N HIS A 47 -3.84 1.01 -15.43
CA HIS A 47 -4.61 1.83 -14.51
C HIS A 47 -3.83 3.10 -14.23
N ARG A 48 -4.22 4.23 -14.82
CA ARG A 48 -3.42 5.47 -14.76
C ARG A 48 -3.44 6.17 -13.41
N VAL A 49 -4.42 5.87 -12.58
CA VAL A 49 -4.55 6.42 -11.22
C VAL A 49 -4.60 5.26 -10.23
N ALA A 50 -3.88 5.38 -9.14
CA ALA A 50 -3.98 4.44 -8.02
C ALA A 50 -4.26 5.20 -6.73
N VAL A 51 -5.11 4.62 -5.88
CA VAL A 51 -5.45 5.20 -4.57
C VAL A 51 -5.20 4.14 -3.51
N VAL A 52 -4.35 4.44 -2.53
CA VAL A 52 -4.12 3.55 -1.39
C VAL A 52 -4.95 4.07 -0.22
N LEU A 53 -5.98 3.31 0.15
CA LEU A 53 -6.86 3.68 1.25
C LEU A 53 -6.34 3.09 2.56
N GLY A 54 -5.79 3.96 3.39
CA GLY A 54 -5.26 3.62 4.70
C GLY A 54 -6.31 3.72 5.81
N SER A 55 -5.83 3.77 7.05
CA SER A 55 -6.68 3.77 8.25
C SER A 55 -7.72 4.88 8.21
N GLY A 56 -8.97 4.52 8.42
CA GLY A 56 -10.10 5.44 8.42
C GLY A 56 -10.68 5.76 7.03
N TRP A 57 -9.99 5.39 5.96
CA TRP A 57 -10.39 5.78 4.60
C TRP A 57 -11.14 4.67 3.83
N ALA A 58 -11.27 3.47 4.40
CA ALA A 58 -11.95 2.36 3.70
C ALA A 58 -13.35 2.73 3.18
N PRO A 59 -14.20 3.48 3.92
CA PRO A 59 -15.52 3.86 3.40
C PRO A 59 -15.47 4.70 2.12
N ALA A 60 -14.38 5.44 1.91
CA ALA A 60 -14.23 6.25 0.69
C ALA A 60 -14.21 5.42 -0.59
N ALA A 61 -13.90 4.11 -0.50
CA ALA A 61 -13.91 3.25 -1.68
C ALA A 61 -15.29 3.26 -2.37
N GLY A 62 -16.36 3.25 -1.59
CA GLY A 62 -17.73 3.30 -2.13
C GLY A 62 -18.08 4.62 -2.81
N GLU A 63 -17.44 5.70 -2.37
CA GLU A 63 -17.66 7.03 -2.96
C GLU A 63 -16.89 7.21 -4.29
N LEU A 64 -15.80 6.44 -4.45
CA LEU A 64 -14.99 6.50 -5.67
C LEU A 64 -15.63 5.74 -6.84
N GLY A 65 -16.60 4.87 -6.56
CA GLY A 65 -17.37 4.17 -7.60
C GLY A 65 -17.55 2.68 -7.32
N THR A 66 -18.35 2.05 -8.15
CA THR A 66 -18.59 0.61 -8.04
C THR A 66 -17.47 -0.15 -8.74
N PRO A 67 -16.78 -1.06 -8.05
CA PRO A 67 -15.72 -1.84 -8.69
C PRO A 67 -16.28 -2.73 -9.80
N ALA A 68 -15.62 -2.72 -10.95
CA ALA A 68 -15.89 -3.68 -12.02
C ALA A 68 -15.21 -5.03 -11.68
N THR A 69 -14.12 -4.99 -10.92
CA THR A 69 -13.39 -6.20 -10.48
C THR A 69 -12.83 -5.98 -9.09
N THR A 70 -12.93 -7.01 -8.25
CA THR A 70 -12.32 -7.04 -6.92
C THR A 70 -11.41 -8.26 -6.83
N ILE A 71 -10.16 -8.04 -6.42
CA ILE A 71 -9.15 -9.10 -6.31
C ILE A 71 -8.63 -9.13 -4.86
N PRO A 72 -8.77 -10.24 -4.15
CA PRO A 72 -8.13 -10.35 -2.83
C PRO A 72 -6.61 -10.20 -2.94
N MET A 73 -6.01 -9.36 -2.11
CA MET A 73 -4.55 -9.17 -2.12
C MET A 73 -3.77 -10.47 -1.90
N ALA A 74 -4.32 -11.36 -1.08
CA ALA A 74 -3.70 -12.65 -0.79
C ALA A 74 -3.55 -13.56 -2.03
N GLU A 75 -4.25 -13.25 -3.11
CA GLU A 75 -4.18 -14.01 -4.37
C GLU A 75 -3.21 -13.39 -5.39
N LEU A 76 -2.61 -12.24 -5.04
CA LEU A 76 -1.67 -11.55 -5.92
C LEU A 76 -0.22 -11.87 -5.55
N PRO A 77 0.67 -12.03 -6.52
CA PRO A 77 2.08 -12.31 -6.26
C PRO A 77 2.73 -11.33 -5.28
N ALA A 78 3.42 -11.84 -4.30
CA ALA A 78 4.21 -11.12 -3.30
C ALA A 78 3.41 -10.14 -2.41
N PHE A 79 2.09 -10.16 -2.48
CA PHE A 79 1.28 -9.36 -1.57
C PHE A 79 1.17 -10.04 -0.21
N SER A 80 1.47 -9.30 0.85
CA SER A 80 1.19 -9.76 2.21
C SER A 80 -0.21 -9.29 2.60
N PRO A 81 -1.08 -10.20 3.07
CA PRO A 81 -2.41 -9.77 3.51
C PRO A 81 -2.30 -8.82 4.71
N PRO A 82 -3.16 -7.81 4.80
CA PRO A 82 -3.19 -6.93 5.98
C PRO A 82 -3.40 -7.73 7.26
N SER A 83 -2.73 -7.33 8.33
CA SER A 83 -2.76 -8.03 9.62
C SER A 83 -4.05 -7.79 10.41
N ALA A 84 -4.83 -6.78 10.08
CA ALA A 84 -6.07 -6.47 10.80
C ALA A 84 -7.12 -7.55 10.53
N ALA A 85 -7.54 -8.23 11.59
CA ALA A 85 -8.57 -9.28 11.51
C ALA A 85 -9.89 -8.71 10.98
N GLY A 86 -10.46 -9.36 9.98
CA GLY A 86 -11.80 -9.04 9.46
C GLY A 86 -11.83 -8.19 8.19
N HIS A 87 -10.71 -7.67 7.74
CA HIS A 87 -10.66 -6.90 6.48
C HIS A 87 -9.51 -7.41 5.61
N GLY A 88 -9.77 -8.52 4.92
CA GLY A 88 -8.82 -9.00 3.91
C GLY A 88 -8.57 -7.88 2.89
N GLY A 89 -7.31 -7.53 2.67
CA GLY A 89 -6.97 -6.51 1.70
C GLY A 89 -7.46 -6.86 0.30
N SER A 90 -7.90 -5.87 -0.44
CA SER A 90 -8.38 -6.05 -1.81
C SER A 90 -7.82 -5.00 -2.75
N VAL A 91 -7.66 -5.40 -3.99
CA VAL A 91 -7.36 -4.49 -5.09
C VAL A 91 -8.64 -4.38 -5.92
N LEU A 92 -9.13 -3.15 -6.09
CA LEU A 92 -10.37 -2.88 -6.84
C LEU A 92 -10.02 -2.16 -8.13
N SER A 93 -10.62 -2.58 -9.25
CA SER A 93 -10.56 -1.86 -10.52
C SER A 93 -11.88 -1.12 -10.70
N VAL A 94 -11.83 0.22 -10.69
CA VAL A 94 -13.02 1.07 -10.66
C VAL A 94 -13.04 1.98 -11.89
N PRO A 95 -14.14 2.05 -12.65
CA PRO A 95 -14.26 2.99 -13.78
C PRO A 95 -14.16 4.45 -13.32
N ILE A 96 -13.55 5.30 -14.14
CA ILE A 96 -13.44 6.73 -13.85
C ILE A 96 -14.47 7.49 -14.69
N GLY A 97 -15.49 8.05 -14.00
CA GLY A 97 -16.40 9.03 -14.60
C GLY A 97 -17.05 8.65 -15.93
N GLY A 98 -17.41 7.38 -16.11
CA GLY A 98 -18.08 6.92 -17.34
C GLY A 98 -17.15 6.76 -18.54
N SER A 99 -15.84 6.89 -18.34
CA SER A 99 -14.85 6.62 -19.39
C SER A 99 -14.40 5.15 -19.38
N ASP A 100 -13.63 4.76 -20.37
CA ASP A 100 -12.99 3.43 -20.39
C ASP A 100 -11.78 3.36 -19.45
N GLU A 101 -11.36 4.51 -18.91
CA GLU A 101 -10.25 4.55 -17.96
C GLU A 101 -10.65 3.96 -16.60
N ARG A 102 -9.69 3.36 -15.95
CA ARG A 102 -9.88 2.72 -14.66
C ARG A 102 -8.86 3.24 -13.65
N MET A 103 -9.32 3.37 -12.40
CA MET A 103 -8.42 3.57 -11.27
C MET A 103 -8.24 2.26 -10.52
N LEU A 104 -7.09 2.10 -9.90
CA LEU A 104 -6.78 0.98 -9.03
C LEU A 104 -6.92 1.45 -7.59
N ILE A 105 -7.80 0.83 -6.81
CA ILE A 105 -7.91 1.15 -5.38
C ILE A 105 -7.29 0.00 -4.60
N LEU A 106 -6.30 0.32 -3.77
CA LEU A 106 -5.63 -0.64 -2.89
C LEU A 106 -6.24 -0.45 -1.50
N LEU A 107 -7.11 -1.39 -1.12
CA LEU A 107 -7.89 -1.32 0.11
C LEU A 107 -7.21 -2.15 1.19
N GLY A 108 -6.48 -1.47 2.05
CA GLY A 108 -5.68 -2.10 3.10
C GLY A 108 -4.20 -2.15 2.77
N ARG A 109 -3.39 -2.24 3.81
CA ARG A 109 -1.93 -2.32 3.72
C ARG A 109 -1.33 -2.89 5.00
N ILE A 110 -0.10 -3.35 4.89
CA ILE A 110 0.73 -3.73 6.05
C ILE A 110 1.59 -2.52 6.46
N HIS A 111 2.14 -2.57 7.66
CA HIS A 111 2.93 -1.45 8.19
C HIS A 111 4.33 -1.92 8.62
N ALA A 112 5.31 -1.02 8.47
CA ALA A 112 6.68 -1.30 8.85
C ALA A 112 6.84 -1.57 10.36
N TYR A 113 5.99 -0.95 11.21
CA TYR A 113 6.06 -1.18 12.65
C TYR A 113 5.58 -2.58 13.06
N GLU A 114 4.92 -3.30 12.18
CA GLU A 114 4.50 -4.69 12.40
C GLU A 114 5.65 -5.69 12.19
N GLY A 115 6.84 -5.20 11.81
CA GLY A 115 8.03 -6.02 11.61
C GLY A 115 8.24 -6.47 10.17
N HIS A 116 7.42 -6.01 9.25
CA HIS A 116 7.57 -6.33 7.83
C HIS A 116 8.79 -5.64 7.22
N ASP A 117 9.44 -6.32 6.27
CA ASP A 117 10.47 -5.71 5.45
C ASP A 117 9.84 -4.60 4.59
N LEU A 118 10.58 -3.49 4.41
CA LEU A 118 10.09 -2.37 3.61
C LEU A 118 9.76 -2.77 2.18
N ARG A 119 10.45 -3.77 1.61
CA ARG A 119 10.13 -4.27 0.26
C ARG A 119 8.66 -4.70 0.15
N HIS A 120 8.13 -5.35 1.19
CA HIS A 120 6.73 -5.80 1.22
C HIS A 120 5.78 -4.64 1.52
N VAL A 121 6.19 -3.72 2.39
CA VAL A 121 5.36 -2.55 2.74
C VAL A 121 5.08 -1.69 1.51
N VAL A 122 6.08 -1.50 0.63
CA VAL A 122 5.93 -0.66 -0.56
C VAL A 122 5.54 -1.45 -1.81
N HIS A 123 5.46 -2.78 -1.72
CA HIS A 123 5.10 -3.63 -2.88
C HIS A 123 3.78 -3.19 -3.54
N PRO A 124 2.71 -2.84 -2.81
CA PRO A 124 1.48 -2.38 -3.46
C PRO A 124 1.68 -1.11 -4.31
N VAL A 125 2.54 -0.19 -3.87
CA VAL A 125 2.85 1.03 -4.62
C VAL A 125 3.66 0.68 -5.88
N ARG A 126 4.68 -0.18 -5.75
CA ARG A 126 5.47 -0.66 -6.91
C ARG A 126 4.56 -1.36 -7.92
N THR A 127 3.62 -2.19 -7.45
CA THR A 127 2.64 -2.87 -8.30
C THR A 127 1.75 -1.85 -9.03
N ALA A 128 1.29 -0.80 -8.33
CA ALA A 128 0.51 0.25 -8.97
C ALA A 128 1.31 0.96 -10.08
N CYS A 129 2.59 1.25 -9.82
CA CYS A 129 3.47 1.83 -10.86
C CYS A 129 3.60 0.88 -12.06
N ALA A 130 3.87 -0.40 -11.81
CA ALA A 130 3.99 -1.41 -12.86
C ALA A 130 2.68 -1.60 -13.63
N ALA A 131 1.52 -1.42 -12.97
CA ALA A 131 0.20 -1.45 -13.60
C ALA A 131 -0.13 -0.16 -14.38
N GLY A 132 0.82 0.77 -14.50
CA GLY A 132 0.69 1.96 -15.34
C GLY A 132 0.26 3.23 -14.62
N ALA A 133 0.23 3.24 -13.29
CA ALA A 133 -0.19 4.42 -12.55
C ALA A 133 0.82 5.56 -12.71
N ARG A 134 0.32 6.72 -13.09
CA ARG A 134 1.08 7.97 -13.20
C ARG A 134 0.75 8.92 -12.07
N THR A 135 -0.37 8.69 -11.41
CA THR A 135 -0.78 9.43 -10.21
C THR A 135 -1.11 8.42 -9.13
N ILE A 136 -0.46 8.56 -7.98
CA ILE A 136 -0.76 7.70 -6.82
C ILE A 136 -1.16 8.60 -5.66
N ILE A 137 -2.33 8.33 -5.10
CA ILE A 137 -2.85 9.04 -3.93
C ILE A 137 -2.71 8.11 -2.72
N LEU A 138 -1.91 8.52 -1.75
CA LEU A 138 -1.70 7.76 -0.52
C LEU A 138 -2.49 8.44 0.61
N THR A 139 -3.28 7.66 1.34
CA THR A 139 -4.06 8.20 2.46
C THR A 139 -3.65 7.55 3.78
N ASN A 140 -3.80 8.30 4.86
CA ASN A 140 -3.59 7.79 6.20
C ASN A 140 -4.46 8.56 7.20
N ALA A 141 -4.50 8.08 8.44
CA ALA A 141 -5.02 8.83 9.57
C ALA A 141 -3.83 9.20 10.46
N ALA A 142 -3.84 10.40 11.00
CA ALA A 142 -2.79 10.90 11.89
C ALA A 142 -3.39 11.83 12.94
N GLY A 143 -2.74 11.90 14.09
CA GLY A 143 -3.10 12.90 15.10
C GLY A 143 -2.66 14.29 14.67
N GLY A 144 -3.55 15.27 14.75
CA GLY A 144 -3.24 16.64 14.43
C GLY A 144 -2.47 17.31 15.57
N LEU A 145 -1.44 18.09 15.23
CA LEU A 145 -0.67 18.87 16.20
C LEU A 145 -1.16 20.33 16.30
N ARG A 146 -1.85 20.81 15.28
CA ARG A 146 -2.36 22.18 15.25
C ARG A 146 -3.70 22.25 15.96
N GLU A 147 -3.90 23.30 16.75
CA GLU A 147 -5.14 23.51 17.51
C GLU A 147 -6.35 23.82 16.62
N ASP A 148 -6.09 24.36 15.42
CA ASP A 148 -7.13 24.72 14.46
C ASP A 148 -7.57 23.57 13.56
N TYR A 149 -6.99 22.38 13.69
CA TYR A 149 -7.41 21.22 12.93
C TYR A 149 -8.63 20.54 13.57
N ALA A 150 -9.66 20.31 12.77
CA ALA A 150 -10.84 19.57 13.22
C ALA A 150 -10.65 18.06 13.03
N VAL A 151 -11.29 17.26 13.88
CA VAL A 151 -11.29 15.80 13.72
C VAL A 151 -11.95 15.43 12.38
N GLY A 152 -11.28 14.59 11.60
CA GLY A 152 -11.75 14.18 10.28
C GLY A 152 -11.42 15.15 9.16
N GLN A 153 -10.74 16.24 9.46
CA GLN A 153 -10.34 17.21 8.44
C GLN A 153 -9.27 16.61 7.52
N PRO A 154 -9.48 16.61 6.20
CA PRO A 154 -8.43 16.20 5.27
C PRO A 154 -7.33 17.26 5.21
N VAL A 155 -6.08 16.79 5.20
CA VAL A 155 -4.89 17.65 5.13
C VAL A 155 -4.01 17.13 4.00
N LEU A 156 -3.66 18.01 3.08
CA LEU A 156 -2.75 17.67 2.01
C LEU A 156 -1.31 17.83 2.49
N ILE A 157 -0.55 16.73 2.45
CA ILE A 157 0.85 16.74 2.89
C ILE A 157 1.69 17.42 1.80
N SER A 158 2.45 18.44 2.17
CA SER A 158 3.35 19.14 1.24
C SER A 158 4.79 18.62 1.30
N ASP A 159 5.20 18.05 2.44
CA ASP A 159 6.57 17.58 2.63
C ASP A 159 6.66 16.63 3.84
N HIS A 160 7.79 15.93 3.96
CA HIS A 160 8.06 14.96 5.02
C HIS A 160 9.43 15.18 5.65
N LEU A 161 9.52 14.86 6.94
CA LEU A 161 10.80 14.64 7.61
C LEU A 161 10.92 13.14 7.88
N ASN A 162 11.90 12.48 7.27
CA ASN A 162 12.11 11.05 7.50
C ASN A 162 12.96 10.83 8.77
N LEU A 163 12.30 10.68 9.90
CA LEU A 163 12.96 10.42 11.18
C LEU A 163 13.13 8.93 11.47
N THR A 164 12.75 8.06 10.53
CA THR A 164 12.86 6.61 10.73
C THR A 164 14.24 6.06 10.43
N ALA A 165 15.08 6.83 9.72
CA ALA A 165 16.39 6.40 9.20
C ALA A 165 16.29 5.13 8.32
N ARG A 166 15.12 4.87 7.72
CA ARG A 166 14.87 3.73 6.84
C ARG A 166 14.33 4.23 5.52
N SER A 167 14.72 3.56 4.42
CA SER A 167 14.19 3.89 3.09
C SER A 167 13.98 2.60 2.29
N PRO A 168 12.86 2.45 1.61
CA PRO A 168 12.65 1.30 0.71
C PRO A 168 13.49 1.39 -0.56
N LEU A 169 14.20 2.50 -0.77
CA LEU A 169 15.08 2.69 -1.92
C LEU A 169 16.50 2.20 -1.67
N VAL A 170 16.85 1.84 -0.42
CA VAL A 170 18.17 1.29 -0.12
C VAL A 170 18.39 0.00 -0.92
N GLY A 171 19.46 -0.07 -1.69
CA GLY A 171 19.79 -1.20 -2.54
C GLY A 171 19.05 -1.25 -3.88
N ALA A 172 18.10 -0.37 -4.11
CA ALA A 172 17.43 -0.28 -5.41
C ALA A 172 18.38 0.34 -6.45
N GLN A 173 18.36 -0.24 -7.64
CA GLN A 173 19.07 0.38 -8.75
C GLN A 173 18.10 1.20 -9.58
N UNK A 174 18.28 2.38 -9.77
CA UNK A 174 17.64 3.08 -10.41
C UNK A 174 17.75 2.65 -11.64
N PRO A 175 16.74 2.72 -12.37
CA PRO A 175 16.79 2.44 -13.81
C PRO A 175 17.81 3.30 -14.51
N ALA A 176 18.48 2.72 -15.49
CA ALA A 176 19.48 3.46 -16.27
C ALA A 176 18.85 4.72 -16.87
N GLY A 177 19.47 5.85 -16.65
CA GLY A 177 19.00 7.14 -17.18
C GLY A 177 18.18 7.99 -16.22
N VAL A 178 17.89 7.49 -15.03
CA VAL A 178 17.26 8.33 -14.00
C VAL A 178 18.39 9.01 -13.20
N ALA A 179 18.40 10.32 -13.19
CA ALA A 179 19.40 11.08 -12.43
C ALA A 179 19.14 10.90 -10.93
N ASP A 180 20.23 10.75 -10.19
CA ASP A 180 20.15 10.73 -8.73
C ASP A 180 19.71 12.13 -8.28
N PRO A 181 18.65 12.24 -7.50
CA PRO A 181 18.15 13.55 -7.06
C PRO A 181 19.06 14.30 -6.08
N GLY A 182 20.19 13.64 -5.59
CA GLY A 182 21.16 14.29 -4.69
C GLY A 182 20.73 14.35 -3.24
#